data_3c0ccce20c49f950b10ef7a456e39397
#
_entry.id   3c0ccce20c49f950b10ef7a456e39397
#
_cell.length_a   1.000
_cell.length_b   1.000
_cell.length_c   1.000
_cell.angle_alpha   90.00
_cell.angle_beta   90.00
_cell.angle_gamma   90.00
#
_symmetry.space_group_name_H-M   'P 1'
#
loop_
_entity.id
_entity.type
_entity.pdbx_description
1 polymer ?
#
loop_
_entity_poly.entity_id
_entity_poly.type
_entity_poly.pdbx_seq_one_letter_code
_entity_poly.pdbx_strand_id
1 'polypeptide(L)'
;MLAWAVAIVLISGSSLSAQGHGNGKGHNKHEEGDDQNEHFYRDRDLDAVREWYGQHQNNLPPGLAKRDQLPPGLERQLVRRGTLPPGLQKRVQPVPIDLERMLPPPPPECAHVVLAGHLVLLNRRTNVIVDIFHF
;
A
#
# COMPACT_ATOMS: atom_id res chain seq x y z
N MET A 1 30.79 10.45 -60.78
CA MET A 1 29.61 10.57 -61.67
C MET A 1 28.36 10.65 -60.84
N LEU A 2 27.60 11.76 -61.03
CA LEU A 2 26.18 11.97 -60.73
C LEU A 2 25.76 11.90 -59.24
N ALA A 3 25.73 12.91 -58.45
CA ALA A 3 24.90 14.13 -58.33
C ALA A 3 23.40 13.94 -58.57
N TRP A 4 22.58 14.09 -57.53
CA TRP A 4 21.20 14.58 -57.56
C TRP A 4 20.87 14.99 -56.11
N ALA A 5 20.93 16.22 -55.72
CA ALA A 5 19.98 17.37 -55.84
C ALA A 5 18.82 17.29 -54.86
N VAL A 6 18.95 18.04 -53.82
CA VAL A 6 18.13 19.01 -53.06
C VAL A 6 16.70 19.13 -53.49
N ALA A 7 15.80 19.06 -52.51
CA ALA A 7 14.60 19.85 -52.47
C ALA A 7 14.18 20.17 -51.02
N ILE A 8 14.47 21.42 -50.64
CA ILE A 8 13.91 22.08 -49.47
C ILE A 8 12.49 22.55 -49.84
N VAL A 9 11.50 22.16 -49.07
CA VAL A 9 10.20 22.82 -49.10
C VAL A 9 9.90 23.39 -47.72
N LEU A 10 10.11 24.70 -47.65
CA LEU A 10 9.59 25.58 -46.60
C LEU A 10 8.10 25.81 -46.86
N ILE A 11 7.24 25.38 -45.93
CA ILE A 11 5.86 25.87 -45.89
C ILE A 11 5.66 26.55 -44.54
N SER A 12 5.67 27.88 -44.62
CA SER A 12 5.17 28.77 -43.57
C SER A 12 3.63 28.74 -43.64
N GLY A 13 2.97 28.62 -42.52
CA GLY A 13 1.49 28.67 -42.42
C GLY A 13 1.04 28.88 -40.99
N SER A 14 1.04 30.11 -40.58
CA SER A 14 0.02 30.90 -39.87
C SER A 14 -0.86 30.26 -38.81
N SER A 15 -0.74 30.86 -37.64
CA SER A 15 -1.59 30.93 -36.48
C SER A 15 -3.12 30.87 -36.78
N LEU A 16 -3.83 30.05 -36.02
CA LEU A 16 -5.20 30.34 -35.64
C LEU A 16 -5.43 29.94 -34.20
N SER A 17 -5.57 30.91 -33.32
CA SER A 17 -6.10 30.78 -31.98
C SER A 17 -7.59 30.40 -32.08
N ALA A 18 -7.91 29.26 -31.50
CA ALA A 18 -9.30 28.94 -31.16
C ALA A 18 -9.32 28.59 -29.68
N GLN A 19 -9.82 29.54 -28.88
CA GLN A 19 -10.26 29.29 -27.51
C GLN A 19 -11.48 28.37 -27.56
N GLY A 20 -11.27 27.10 -27.23
CA GLY A 20 -12.33 26.15 -26.95
C GLY A 20 -12.38 25.89 -25.47
N HIS A 21 -13.37 26.41 -24.76
CA HIS A 21 -13.77 25.98 -23.44
C HIS A 21 -14.29 24.53 -23.57
N GLY A 22 -13.40 23.57 -23.34
CA GLY A 22 -13.74 22.18 -23.21
C GLY A 22 -13.65 21.79 -21.75
N ASN A 23 -14.81 21.67 -21.11
CA ASN A 23 -14.94 21.09 -19.76
C ASN A 23 -14.63 19.58 -19.87
N GLY A 24 -13.35 19.24 -19.94
CA GLY A 24 -12.86 17.87 -19.96
C GLY A 24 -12.79 17.32 -18.55
N LYS A 25 -13.78 16.48 -18.20
CA LYS A 25 -13.68 15.54 -17.09
C LYS A 25 -12.34 14.79 -17.21
N GLY A 26 -11.38 15.18 -16.39
CA GLY A 26 -10.12 14.48 -16.27
C GLY A 26 -10.40 13.06 -15.78
N HIS A 27 -10.28 12.09 -16.68
CA HIS A 27 -10.00 10.73 -16.28
C HIS A 27 -8.61 10.80 -15.64
N ASN A 28 -8.56 10.68 -14.32
CA ASN A 28 -7.34 10.32 -13.64
C ASN A 28 -6.94 8.93 -14.16
N LYS A 29 -6.12 8.93 -15.19
CA LYS A 29 -5.28 7.82 -15.51
C LYS A 29 -4.38 7.68 -14.28
N HIS A 30 -4.69 6.73 -13.41
CA HIS A 30 -3.71 6.21 -12.49
C HIS A 30 -2.57 5.71 -13.37
N GLU A 31 -1.53 6.51 -13.49
CA GLU A 31 -0.24 5.99 -13.86
C GLU A 31 0.09 5.03 -12.72
N GLU A 32 -0.02 3.74 -13.02
CA GLU A 32 0.62 2.68 -12.27
C GLU A 32 2.12 3.02 -12.31
N GLY A 33 2.55 3.86 -11.37
CA GLY A 33 3.93 3.92 -10.99
C GLY A 33 4.27 2.51 -10.52
N ASP A 34 5.21 1.88 -11.19
CA ASP A 34 5.91 0.70 -10.75
C ASP A 34 6.65 1.03 -9.44
N ASP A 35 5.88 1.25 -8.37
CA ASP A 35 6.36 1.10 -7.02
C ASP A 35 6.57 -0.39 -6.81
N GLN A 36 7.80 -0.84 -7.04
CA GLN A 36 8.28 -2.18 -6.71
C GLN A 36 8.36 -2.37 -5.19
N ASN A 37 7.38 -1.90 -4.48
CA ASN A 37 7.01 -2.32 -3.15
C ASN A 37 6.09 -3.54 -3.31
N GLU A 38 6.67 -4.70 -3.55
CA GLU A 38 5.90 -5.95 -3.53
C GLU A 38 5.20 -6.05 -2.17
N HIS A 39 3.90 -5.75 -2.18
CA HIS A 39 3.05 -6.02 -1.04
C HIS A 39 2.88 -7.53 -0.92
N PHE A 40 3.14 -8.04 0.26
CA PHE A 40 2.91 -9.45 0.55
C PHE A 40 1.42 -9.79 0.51
N TYR A 41 0.59 -8.91 1.09
CA TYR A 41 -0.86 -9.06 1.07
C TYR A 41 -1.43 -8.60 -0.27
N ARG A 42 -2.16 -9.49 -0.94
CA ARG A 42 -2.90 -9.18 -2.17
C ARG A 42 -4.27 -8.60 -1.83
N ASP A 43 -4.88 -7.89 -2.77
CA ASP A 43 -6.20 -7.28 -2.57
C ASP A 43 -7.24 -8.25 -2.02
N ARG A 44 -7.31 -9.47 -2.55
CA ARG A 44 -8.21 -10.53 -2.07
C ARG A 44 -7.98 -10.91 -0.61
N ASP A 45 -6.73 -10.89 -0.16
CA ASP A 45 -6.38 -11.22 1.22
C ASP A 45 -6.83 -10.08 2.13
N LEU A 46 -6.65 -8.84 1.67
CA LEU A 46 -7.12 -7.64 2.38
C LEU A 46 -8.64 -7.54 2.45
N ASP A 47 -9.35 -7.96 1.42
CA ASP A 47 -10.83 -8.01 1.42
C ASP A 47 -11.34 -9.03 2.44
N ALA A 48 -10.73 -10.20 2.51
CA ALA A 48 -11.04 -11.20 3.52
C ALA A 48 -10.80 -10.68 4.95
N VAL A 49 -9.71 -9.95 5.16
CA VAL A 49 -9.38 -9.32 6.45
C VAL A 49 -10.40 -8.25 6.81
N ARG A 50 -10.81 -7.40 5.87
CA ARG A 50 -11.85 -6.37 6.09
C ARG A 50 -13.20 -7.00 6.46
N GLU A 51 -13.57 -8.06 5.75
CA GLU A 51 -14.82 -8.79 6.03
C GLU A 51 -14.79 -9.40 7.44
N TRP A 52 -13.69 -10.08 7.78
CA TRP A 52 -13.50 -10.64 9.11
C TRP A 52 -13.61 -9.56 10.20
N TYR A 53 -12.93 -8.43 10.01
CA TYR A 53 -12.98 -7.31 10.95
C TYR A 53 -14.39 -6.76 11.12
N GLY A 54 -15.12 -6.60 10.01
CA GLY A 54 -16.51 -6.15 10.03
C GLY A 54 -17.43 -7.05 10.84
N GLN A 55 -17.23 -8.38 10.77
CA GLN A 55 -18.01 -9.37 11.51
C GLN A 55 -17.67 -9.38 13.02
N HIS A 56 -16.46 -8.96 13.41
CA HIS A 56 -15.96 -9.05 14.78
C HIS A 56 -15.88 -7.71 15.53
N GLN A 57 -16.44 -6.63 14.98
CA GLN A 57 -16.33 -5.28 15.54
C GLN A 57 -16.69 -5.17 17.04
N ASN A 58 -17.63 -5.97 17.50
CA ASN A 58 -18.10 -5.95 18.89
C ASN A 58 -17.23 -6.78 19.84
N ASN A 59 -16.35 -7.61 19.34
CA ASN A 59 -15.50 -8.51 20.11
C ASN A 59 -14.09 -8.64 19.50
N LEU A 60 -13.46 -7.50 19.25
CA LEU A 60 -12.12 -7.48 18.71
C LEU A 60 -11.09 -7.94 19.74
N PRO A 61 -10.13 -8.78 19.33
CA PRO A 61 -9.05 -9.19 20.21
C PRO A 61 -8.14 -8.00 20.57
N PRO A 62 -7.36 -8.14 21.64
CA PRO A 62 -6.32 -7.16 22.00
C PRO A 62 -5.42 -6.86 20.79
N GLY A 63 -5.02 -5.61 20.63
CA GLY A 63 -4.21 -5.15 19.48
C GLY A 63 -5.02 -4.69 18.28
N LEU A 64 -6.28 -5.11 18.12
CA LEU A 64 -7.20 -4.64 17.09
C LEU A 64 -8.28 -3.71 17.62
N ALA A 65 -8.50 -3.68 18.94
CA ALA A 65 -9.51 -2.82 19.55
C ALA A 65 -9.11 -1.34 19.40
N LYS A 66 -10.11 -0.48 19.22
CA LYS A 66 -9.92 0.98 19.06
C LYS A 66 -9.09 1.63 20.17
N ARG A 67 -9.17 1.10 21.39
CA ARG A 67 -8.40 1.55 22.55
C ARG A 67 -6.89 1.32 22.43
N ASP A 68 -6.49 0.41 21.56
CA ASP A 68 -5.09 0.02 21.39
C ASP A 68 -4.37 0.82 20.29
N GLN A 69 -5.07 1.78 19.67
CA GLN A 69 -4.50 2.63 18.62
C GLN A 69 -3.37 3.49 19.16
N LEU A 70 -2.39 3.74 18.32
CA LEU A 70 -1.23 4.57 18.64
C LEU A 70 -1.53 6.06 18.42
N PRO A 71 -0.80 6.94 19.12
CA PRO A 71 -0.74 8.34 18.74
C PRO A 71 -0.29 8.50 17.27
N PRO A 72 -0.80 9.51 16.55
CA PRO A 72 -0.53 9.66 15.09
C PRO A 72 0.95 9.70 14.70
N GLY A 73 1.83 10.18 15.58
CA GLY A 73 3.27 10.21 15.34
C GLY A 73 3.91 8.82 15.31
N LEU A 74 3.51 7.94 16.22
CA LEU A 74 3.99 6.56 16.28
C LEU A 74 3.36 5.71 15.17
N GLU A 75 2.10 5.97 14.83
CA GLU A 75 1.44 5.31 13.72
C GLU A 75 2.16 5.57 12.39
N ARG A 76 2.55 6.81 12.12
CA ARG A 76 3.34 7.15 10.93
C ARG A 76 4.69 6.44 10.88
N GLN A 77 5.34 6.22 12.03
CA GLN A 77 6.59 5.46 12.10
C GLN A 77 6.36 3.99 11.77
N LEU A 78 5.26 3.41 12.27
CA LEU A 78 4.89 2.02 11.99
C LEU A 78 4.65 1.79 10.49
N VAL A 79 3.91 2.68 9.84
CA VAL A 79 3.54 2.57 8.42
C VAL A 79 4.76 2.70 7.48
N ARG A 80 5.84 3.33 7.90
CA ARG A 80 7.06 3.52 7.07
C ARG A 80 7.87 2.24 6.82
N ARG A 81 7.40 1.08 7.27
CA ARG A 81 8.06 -0.21 7.07
C ARG A 81 9.54 -0.15 7.46
N GLY A 82 9.82 -0.22 8.68
CA GLY A 82 11.18 -0.25 9.21
C GLY A 82 11.29 -1.25 10.34
N THR A 83 12.35 -1.14 11.12
CA THR A 83 12.48 -1.92 12.35
C THR A 83 11.44 -1.47 13.36
N LEU A 84 10.70 -2.41 13.93
CA LEU A 84 9.71 -2.14 14.93
C LEU A 84 10.37 -1.55 16.19
N PRO A 85 9.96 -0.36 16.65
CA PRO A 85 10.53 0.27 17.83
C PRO A 85 10.42 -0.64 19.07
N PRO A 86 11.42 -0.68 19.96
CA PRO A 86 11.43 -1.57 21.13
C PRO A 86 10.19 -1.44 22.02
N GLY A 87 9.65 -0.23 22.17
CA GLY A 87 8.41 0.01 22.93
C GLY A 87 7.18 -0.64 22.31
N LEU A 88 7.14 -0.79 20.99
CA LEU A 88 6.04 -1.44 20.26
C LEU A 88 6.21 -2.95 20.20
N GLN A 89 7.42 -3.47 20.25
CA GLN A 89 7.67 -4.93 20.25
C GLN A 89 6.95 -5.63 21.41
N LYS A 90 6.82 -4.97 22.56
CA LYS A 90 6.10 -5.49 23.72
C LYS A 90 4.58 -5.48 23.57
N ARG A 91 4.05 -4.75 22.62
CA ARG A 91 2.61 -4.61 22.35
C ARG A 91 2.12 -5.49 21.21
N VAL A 92 3.00 -6.19 20.56
CA VAL A 92 2.69 -7.15 19.49
C VAL A 92 1.85 -8.28 20.06
N GLN A 93 0.75 -8.60 19.40
CA GLN A 93 -0.14 -9.70 19.73
C GLN A 93 -0.22 -10.68 18.56
N PRO A 94 -0.43 -11.97 18.83
CA PRO A 94 -0.67 -12.94 17.77
C PRO A 94 -1.99 -12.61 17.06
N VAL A 95 -2.05 -12.92 15.77
CA VAL A 95 -3.30 -12.87 15.00
C VAL A 95 -4.25 -13.94 15.51
N PRO A 96 -5.56 -13.66 15.65
CA PRO A 96 -6.57 -14.68 15.94
C PRO A 96 -6.51 -15.84 14.95
N ILE A 97 -6.71 -17.07 15.44
CA ILE A 97 -6.52 -18.28 14.63
C ILE A 97 -7.46 -18.38 13.42
N ASP A 98 -8.65 -17.86 13.54
CA ASP A 98 -9.65 -17.79 12.47
C ASP A 98 -9.24 -16.80 11.38
N LEU A 99 -8.66 -15.66 11.76
CA LEU A 99 -8.10 -14.70 10.81
C LEU A 99 -6.80 -15.24 10.18
N GLU A 100 -5.93 -15.86 10.96
CA GLU A 100 -4.67 -16.47 10.47
C GLU A 100 -4.94 -17.50 9.34
N ARG A 101 -6.01 -18.28 9.46
CA ARG A 101 -6.40 -19.28 8.43
C ARG A 101 -6.82 -18.65 7.10
N MET A 102 -7.21 -17.40 7.09
CA MET A 102 -7.63 -16.67 5.90
C MET A 102 -6.45 -15.98 5.19
N LEU A 103 -5.33 -15.84 5.89
CA LEU A 103 -4.13 -15.18 5.37
C LEU A 103 -3.24 -16.15 4.60
N PRO A 104 -2.45 -15.66 3.63
CA PRO A 104 -1.42 -16.48 2.99
C PRO A 104 -0.36 -16.91 4.01
N PRO A 105 0.24 -18.10 3.86
CA PRO A 105 1.28 -18.55 4.78
C PRO A 105 2.46 -17.57 4.79
N PRO A 106 2.94 -17.17 5.99
CA PRO A 106 4.03 -16.21 6.09
C PRO A 106 5.34 -16.80 5.57
N PRO A 107 6.24 -15.98 5.00
CA PRO A 107 7.58 -16.39 4.61
C PRO A 107 8.38 -16.93 5.82
N PRO A 108 9.48 -17.68 5.58
CA PRO A 108 10.36 -18.12 6.65
C PRO A 108 10.80 -16.96 7.54
N GLU A 109 10.88 -17.22 8.85
CA GLU A 109 11.22 -16.23 9.89
C GLU A 109 10.21 -15.10 10.09
N CYS A 110 9.14 -15.01 9.27
CA CYS A 110 8.08 -14.05 9.41
C CYS A 110 6.88 -14.63 10.15
N ALA A 111 6.07 -13.75 10.74
CA ALA A 111 4.79 -14.08 11.32
C ALA A 111 3.80 -12.95 11.13
N HIS A 112 2.53 -13.29 11.01
CA HIS A 112 1.46 -12.32 11.11
C HIS A 112 1.24 -11.95 12.56
N VAL A 113 1.16 -10.67 12.83
CA VAL A 113 0.91 -10.12 14.16
C VAL A 113 -0.07 -8.96 14.06
N VAL A 114 -0.74 -8.65 15.15
CA VAL A 114 -1.57 -7.46 15.26
C VAL A 114 -0.95 -6.48 16.23
N LEU A 115 -0.98 -5.22 15.86
CA LEU A 115 -0.43 -4.13 16.64
C LEU A 115 -1.18 -2.84 16.37
N ALA A 116 -1.80 -2.29 17.39
CA ALA A 116 -2.40 -0.95 17.34
C ALA A 116 -3.37 -0.74 16.15
N GLY A 117 -4.22 -1.71 15.88
CA GLY A 117 -5.19 -1.66 14.79
C GLY A 117 -4.60 -1.98 13.41
N HIS A 118 -3.40 -2.55 13.36
CA HIS A 118 -2.76 -2.97 12.12
C HIS A 118 -2.53 -4.48 12.10
N LEU A 119 -2.69 -5.08 10.92
CA LEU A 119 -2.13 -6.38 10.60
C LEU A 119 -0.72 -6.17 10.06
N VAL A 120 0.27 -6.79 10.66
CA VAL A 120 1.68 -6.60 10.34
C VAL A 120 2.31 -7.94 10.02
N LEU A 121 3.01 -8.03 8.89
CA LEU A 121 3.94 -9.12 8.61
C LEU A 121 5.31 -8.72 9.16
N LEU A 122 5.73 -9.40 10.20
CA LEU A 122 6.94 -9.08 10.95
C LEU A 122 7.98 -10.18 10.81
N ASN A 123 9.22 -9.82 10.45
CA ASN A 123 10.34 -10.72 10.59
C ASN A 123 10.73 -10.84 12.08
N ARG A 124 10.56 -12.02 12.65
CA ARG A 124 10.73 -12.27 14.08
C ARG A 124 12.18 -12.18 14.55
N ARG A 125 13.13 -12.39 13.66
CA ARG A 125 14.56 -12.36 13.99
C ARG A 125 15.11 -10.95 14.01
N THR A 126 14.69 -10.12 13.05
CA THR A 126 15.23 -8.76 12.84
C THR A 126 14.29 -7.67 13.37
N ASN A 127 13.06 -8.01 13.72
CA ASN A 127 11.97 -7.07 14.03
C ASN A 127 11.69 -6.06 12.90
N VAL A 128 11.97 -6.44 11.65
CA VAL A 128 11.67 -5.63 10.48
C VAL A 128 10.24 -5.88 10.03
N ILE A 129 9.50 -4.81 9.76
CA ILE A 129 8.17 -4.85 9.18
C ILE A 129 8.31 -5.11 7.68
N VAL A 130 7.84 -6.27 7.23
CA VAL A 130 7.86 -6.67 5.81
C VAL A 130 6.66 -6.08 5.08
N ASP A 131 5.49 -6.17 5.68
CA ASP A 131 4.27 -5.55 5.16
C ASP A 131 3.33 -5.14 6.28
N ILE A 132 2.42 -4.20 6.00
CA ILE A 132 1.49 -3.66 6.97
C ILE A 132 0.17 -3.30 6.31
N PHE A 133 -0.94 -3.63 6.99
CA PHE A 133 -2.28 -3.26 6.59
C PHE A 133 -3.03 -2.65 7.78
N HIS A 134 -3.71 -1.55 7.53
CA HIS A 134 -4.57 -0.86 8.50
C HIS A 134 -6.03 -1.29 8.32
N PHE A 135 -6.70 -1.63 9.43
CA PHE A 135 -8.13 -2.01 9.46
C PHE A 135 -9.06 -0.82 9.33
#